data_6a5d2068632da34ebdf0a01e8c54cceb
#
_entry.id   6a5d2068632da34ebdf0a01e8c54cceb
#
_cell.length_a   1.000
_cell.length_b   1.000
_cell.length_c   1.000
_cell.angle_alpha   90.00
_cell.angle_beta   90.00
_cell.angle_gamma   90.00
#
_symmetry.space_group_name_H-M   'P 1'
#
loop_
_entity.id
_entity.type
_entity.pdbx_description
1 polymer ?
#
loop_
_entity_poly.entity_id
_entity_poly.type
_entity_poly.pdbx_seq_one_letter_code
_entity_poly.pdbx_strand_id
1 'polypeptide(L)'
;RSGERDYLLKLLREEKTDVLIDQTEGGVTGRWGIFRTRTQMEEAPVKLVAVQHSSQYSALRYYHLVHKRRGAASFSGKCRDFLFNALALPVKRLRARWLQKSLFRELAANYDRIVTLSRGGMEEFRLLAPGTPAEKLAAIPNPVPPIEAPPLPQEKEQRVLFVGRLDNSVKGVDRLLRIWARAGKSLPDWHLDIVGDGPDAAALKELAERLRLSNVSFEGFRNPAPYYRRASIFCMTSTFEGFGLVLPEAMQHGCVPMAFNSYAAVRDLVIPGETGILAPPFDEEEYARQLLRLMQDDPLRSAMAQAGPQHAALFSPANVVREWNSLLQH
;
A
#
# COMPACT_ATOMS: atom_id res chain seq x y z
N ARG A 1 26.39 18.86 3.15
CA ARG A 1 26.53 17.39 2.92
C ARG A 1 27.85 16.82 3.41
N SER A 2 29.01 17.52 3.32
CA SER A 2 30.26 17.03 3.90
C SER A 2 30.14 16.93 5.42
N GLY A 3 29.64 17.96 6.08
CA GLY A 3 29.45 17.94 7.54
C GLY A 3 28.45 16.89 8.04
N GLU A 4 27.40 16.59 7.27
CA GLU A 4 26.47 15.50 7.60
C GLU A 4 27.12 14.11 7.50
N ARG A 5 27.96 13.92 6.47
CA ARG A 5 28.77 12.70 6.31
C ARG A 5 29.73 12.52 7.48
N ASP A 6 30.51 13.54 7.78
CA ASP A 6 31.53 13.50 8.85
C ASP A 6 30.89 13.24 10.21
N TYR A 7 29.72 13.84 10.47
CA TYR A 7 28.92 13.58 11.66
C TYR A 7 28.45 12.11 11.71
N LEU A 8 27.91 11.56 10.63
CA LEU A 8 27.46 10.17 10.57
C LEU A 8 28.62 9.19 10.78
N LEU A 9 29.77 9.40 10.12
CA LEU A 9 30.96 8.56 10.32
C LEU A 9 31.46 8.60 11.75
N LYS A 10 31.47 9.78 12.38
CA LYS A 10 31.81 9.94 13.79
C LYS A 10 30.88 9.14 14.69
N LEU A 11 29.54 9.28 14.47
CA LEU A 11 28.53 8.57 15.24
C LEU A 11 28.68 7.04 15.10
N LEU A 12 28.85 6.52 13.88
CA LEU A 12 29.02 5.08 13.62
C LEU A 12 30.24 4.50 14.37
N ARG A 13 31.33 5.27 14.47
CA ARG A 13 32.54 4.86 15.21
C ARG A 13 32.35 4.93 16.71
N GLU A 14 31.80 6.03 17.23
CA GLU A 14 31.56 6.25 18.64
C GLU A 14 30.61 5.21 19.24
N GLU A 15 29.54 4.90 18.53
CA GLU A 15 28.52 3.92 18.93
C GLU A 15 28.90 2.47 18.58
N LYS A 16 30.08 2.24 17.97
CA LYS A 16 30.52 0.90 17.53
C LYS A 16 29.45 0.15 16.75
N THR A 17 28.86 0.82 15.78
CA THR A 17 27.72 0.33 15.01
C THR A 17 28.14 -0.80 14.07
N ASP A 18 27.53 -1.97 14.17
CA ASP A 18 27.75 -3.11 13.27
C ASP A 18 26.85 -3.05 12.04
N VAL A 19 25.64 -2.52 12.19
CA VAL A 19 24.62 -2.49 11.12
C VAL A 19 23.95 -1.12 11.06
N LEU A 20 23.86 -0.57 9.86
CA LEU A 20 23.07 0.63 9.55
C LEU A 20 21.85 0.26 8.71
N ILE A 21 20.66 0.43 9.29
CA ILE A 21 19.39 0.21 8.59
C ILE A 21 18.90 1.54 8.02
N ASP A 22 18.94 1.66 6.69
CA ASP A 22 18.45 2.84 5.97
C ASP A 22 16.99 2.66 5.58
N GLN A 23 16.11 3.39 6.25
CA GLN A 23 14.67 3.42 5.97
C GLN A 23 14.25 4.57 5.03
N THR A 24 15.23 5.27 4.45
CA THR A 24 14.99 6.44 3.59
C THR A 24 14.91 6.09 2.11
N GLU A 25 14.71 4.82 1.78
CA GLU A 25 14.68 4.30 0.40
C GLU A 25 15.93 4.66 -0.41
N GLY A 26 17.10 4.62 0.23
CA GLY A 26 18.40 4.93 -0.38
C GLY A 26 18.91 6.34 -0.10
N GLY A 27 18.38 7.02 0.92
CA GLY A 27 18.82 8.35 1.33
C GLY A 27 20.26 8.42 1.83
N VAL A 28 20.82 7.31 2.35
CA VAL A 28 22.20 7.26 2.84
C VAL A 28 23.20 7.10 1.68
N THR A 29 22.98 6.16 0.77
CA THR A 29 23.94 5.87 -0.32
C THR A 29 23.38 6.14 -1.72
N GLY A 30 22.09 6.42 -1.86
CA GLY A 30 21.47 6.73 -3.12
C GLY A 30 21.88 8.08 -3.70
N ARG A 31 21.34 8.42 -4.87
CA ARG A 31 21.71 9.61 -5.67
C ARG A 31 21.74 10.94 -4.88
N TRP A 32 20.91 11.05 -3.85
CA TRP A 32 20.82 12.21 -2.96
C TRP A 32 21.39 11.94 -1.57
N GLY A 33 21.98 10.72 -1.38
CA GLY A 33 22.50 10.29 -0.09
C GLY A 33 23.79 10.99 0.32
N ILE A 34 24.17 10.73 1.57
CA ILE A 34 25.38 11.23 2.20
C ILE A 34 26.60 10.54 1.58
N PHE A 35 26.48 9.23 1.30
CA PHE A 35 27.48 8.42 0.63
C PHE A 35 27.04 8.07 -0.78
N ARG A 36 27.90 8.28 -1.78
CA ARG A 36 27.60 7.96 -3.18
C ARG A 36 27.95 6.54 -3.56
N THR A 37 28.92 5.95 -2.89
CA THR A 37 29.43 4.61 -3.19
C THR A 37 29.78 3.87 -1.91
N ARG A 38 29.80 2.54 -1.96
CA ARG A 38 30.25 1.68 -0.86
C ARG A 38 31.66 2.04 -0.39
N THR A 39 32.54 2.40 -1.30
CA THR A 39 33.92 2.82 -1.01
C THR A 39 33.99 3.96 -0.01
N GLN A 40 33.04 4.88 -0.02
CA GLN A 40 32.97 5.98 0.95
C GLN A 40 32.60 5.51 2.38
N MET A 41 32.14 4.26 2.54
CA MET A 41 31.81 3.63 3.81
C MET A 41 32.96 2.79 4.39
N GLU A 42 34.09 2.61 3.65
CA GLU A 42 35.24 1.84 4.13
C GLU A 42 35.84 2.40 5.41
N GLU A 43 35.71 3.71 5.61
CA GLU A 43 36.14 4.37 6.84
C GLU A 43 35.34 3.97 8.10
N ALA A 44 34.13 3.39 7.91
CA ALA A 44 33.28 2.83 8.96
C ALA A 44 32.71 1.49 8.45
N PRO A 45 33.36 0.35 8.75
CA PRO A 45 32.97 -0.96 8.25
C PRO A 45 31.69 -1.43 8.92
N VAL A 46 30.55 -0.97 8.41
CA VAL A 46 29.21 -1.36 8.87
C VAL A 46 28.48 -2.11 7.78
N LYS A 47 27.62 -3.06 8.15
CA LYS A 47 26.69 -3.72 7.24
C LYS A 47 25.56 -2.76 6.89
N LEU A 48 25.34 -2.53 5.60
CA LEU A 48 24.30 -1.62 5.10
C LEU A 48 23.05 -2.40 4.70
N VAL A 49 21.93 -2.05 5.29
CA VAL A 49 20.61 -2.63 4.97
C VAL A 49 19.69 -1.51 4.49
N ALA A 50 19.21 -1.60 3.24
CA ALA A 50 18.18 -0.69 2.73
C ALA A 50 16.79 -1.27 2.91
N VAL A 51 15.82 -0.46 3.35
CA VAL A 51 14.41 -0.86 3.44
C VAL A 51 13.60 -0.09 2.41
N GLN A 52 12.84 -0.82 1.59
CA GLN A 52 11.95 -0.25 0.58
C GLN A 52 10.51 -0.30 1.07
N HIS A 53 9.96 0.84 1.45
CA HIS A 53 8.62 0.97 2.03
C HIS A 53 7.50 1.10 1.00
N SER A 54 7.82 1.33 -0.27
CA SER A 54 6.84 1.59 -1.32
C SER A 54 6.96 0.64 -2.51
N SER A 55 5.83 0.38 -3.16
CA SER A 55 5.72 -0.41 -4.39
C SER A 55 6.07 0.47 -5.59
N GLN A 56 7.37 0.71 -5.80
CA GLN A 56 7.88 1.68 -6.76
C GLN A 56 7.57 1.31 -8.23
N TYR A 57 7.60 0.02 -8.57
CA TYR A 57 7.29 -0.42 -9.93
C TYR A 57 5.81 -0.27 -10.22
N SER A 58 4.92 -0.62 -9.28
CA SER A 58 3.48 -0.39 -9.39
C SER A 58 3.16 1.10 -9.50
N ALA A 59 3.83 1.96 -8.72
CA ALA A 59 3.70 3.42 -8.85
C ALA A 59 4.08 3.92 -10.25
N LEU A 60 5.13 3.36 -10.86
CA LEU A 60 5.52 3.67 -12.24
C LEU A 60 4.53 3.09 -13.28
N ARG A 61 4.03 1.87 -13.05
CA ARG A 61 3.05 1.21 -13.92
C ARG A 61 1.79 2.04 -14.04
N TYR A 62 1.30 2.55 -12.92
CA TYR A 62 0.07 3.33 -12.83
C TYR A 62 0.31 4.85 -12.71
N TYR A 63 1.51 5.31 -13.06
CA TYR A 63 1.92 6.72 -12.99
C TYR A 63 0.89 7.68 -13.61
N HIS A 64 0.29 7.30 -14.74
CA HIS A 64 -0.72 8.09 -15.44
C HIS A 64 -2.02 8.25 -14.65
N LEU A 65 -2.40 7.30 -13.79
CA LEU A 65 -3.62 7.41 -12.97
C LEU A 65 -3.46 8.44 -11.86
N VAL A 66 -2.26 8.53 -11.27
CA VAL A 66 -1.94 9.44 -10.18
C VAL A 66 -1.67 10.87 -10.68
N HIS A 67 -0.97 11.00 -11.80
CA HIS A 67 -0.46 12.29 -12.27
C HIS A 67 -1.27 12.91 -13.41
N LYS A 68 -2.31 12.22 -13.89
CA LYS A 68 -3.19 12.74 -14.93
C LYS A 68 -3.96 13.95 -14.42
N ARG A 69 -3.85 15.07 -15.13
CA ARG A 69 -4.61 16.27 -14.83
C ARG A 69 -6.07 16.07 -15.25
N ARG A 70 -6.99 16.43 -14.35
CA ARG A 70 -8.45 16.32 -14.55
C ARG A 70 -9.12 17.50 -13.88
N GLY A 71 -10.26 17.93 -14.42
CA GLY A 71 -11.15 18.85 -13.71
C GLY A 71 -11.03 20.31 -14.05
N ALA A 72 -10.30 20.70 -15.10
CA ALA A 72 -10.37 22.09 -15.57
C ALA A 72 -11.78 22.44 -16.07
N ALA A 73 -12.40 23.47 -15.49
CA ALA A 73 -13.74 23.92 -15.83
C ALA A 73 -13.77 24.68 -17.16
N SER A 74 -12.74 25.52 -17.44
CA SER A 74 -12.65 26.33 -18.64
C SER A 74 -12.17 25.54 -19.87
N PHE A 75 -12.56 25.99 -21.07
CA PHE A 75 -12.09 25.40 -22.33
C PHE A 75 -10.55 25.44 -22.46
N SER A 76 -9.92 26.58 -22.16
CA SER A 76 -8.46 26.71 -22.16
C SER A 76 -7.78 25.78 -21.16
N GLY A 77 -8.38 25.58 -19.98
CA GLY A 77 -7.93 24.61 -18.98
C GLY A 77 -8.00 23.18 -19.49
N LYS A 78 -9.09 22.81 -20.16
CA LYS A 78 -9.26 21.46 -20.77
C LYS A 78 -8.21 21.21 -21.87
N CYS A 79 -7.93 22.19 -22.73
CA CYS A 79 -6.88 22.09 -23.75
C CYS A 79 -5.49 21.92 -23.09
N ARG A 80 -5.19 22.70 -22.05
CA ARG A 80 -3.91 22.57 -21.30
C ARG A 80 -3.78 21.20 -20.63
N ASP A 81 -4.84 20.68 -20.02
CA ASP A 81 -4.83 19.36 -19.41
C ASP A 81 -4.67 18.25 -20.46
N PHE A 82 -5.31 18.40 -21.62
CA PHE A 82 -5.14 17.50 -22.76
C PHE A 82 -3.68 17.48 -23.24
N LEU A 83 -3.09 18.64 -23.51
CA LEU A 83 -1.69 18.75 -23.94
C LEU A 83 -0.72 18.19 -22.90
N PHE A 84 -0.96 18.47 -21.61
CA PHE A 84 -0.16 17.89 -20.53
C PHE A 84 -0.25 16.37 -20.53
N ASN A 85 -1.45 15.81 -20.58
CA ASN A 85 -1.67 14.37 -20.51
C ASN A 85 -1.13 13.65 -21.77
N ALA A 86 -1.22 14.28 -22.94
CA ALA A 86 -0.78 13.68 -24.20
C ALA A 86 0.74 13.78 -24.42
N LEU A 87 1.37 14.90 -24.06
CA LEU A 87 2.77 15.18 -24.38
C LEU A 87 3.70 15.14 -23.16
N ALA A 88 3.36 15.85 -22.10
CA ALA A 88 4.25 16.01 -20.95
C ALA A 88 4.24 14.78 -20.02
N LEU A 89 3.08 14.15 -19.82
CA LEU A 89 2.93 13.02 -18.91
C LEU A 89 3.72 11.78 -19.34
N PRO A 90 3.73 11.36 -20.62
CA PRO A 90 4.55 10.24 -21.08
C PRO A 90 6.05 10.48 -20.87
N VAL A 91 6.53 11.70 -21.17
CA VAL A 91 7.93 12.08 -20.96
C VAL A 91 8.30 12.05 -19.48
N LYS A 92 7.45 12.59 -18.61
CA LYS A 92 7.66 12.51 -17.16
C LYS A 92 7.68 11.09 -16.64
N ARG A 93 6.81 10.21 -17.15
CA ARG A 93 6.79 8.78 -16.81
C ARG A 93 8.09 8.09 -17.22
N LEU A 94 8.56 8.35 -18.45
CA LEU A 94 9.81 7.78 -18.93
C LEU A 94 11.00 8.24 -18.09
N ARG A 95 11.07 9.54 -17.76
CA ARG A 95 12.09 10.09 -16.88
C ARG A 95 12.03 9.49 -15.48
N ALA A 96 10.84 9.37 -14.90
CA ALA A 96 10.64 8.73 -13.60
C ALA A 96 11.14 7.28 -13.62
N ARG A 97 10.79 6.51 -14.65
CA ARG A 97 11.24 5.14 -14.82
C ARG A 97 12.78 5.03 -14.94
N TRP A 98 13.41 5.93 -15.68
CA TRP A 98 14.86 5.96 -15.78
C TRP A 98 15.53 6.28 -14.44
N LEU A 99 15.01 7.29 -13.72
CA LEU A 99 15.52 7.67 -12.41
C LEU A 99 15.38 6.54 -11.39
N GLN A 100 14.24 5.86 -11.37
CA GLN A 100 14.00 4.72 -10.47
C GLN A 100 14.96 3.55 -10.79
N LYS A 101 15.11 3.21 -12.05
CA LYS A 101 16.08 2.16 -12.44
C LYS A 101 17.51 2.50 -12.03
N SER A 102 17.92 3.76 -12.16
CA SER A 102 19.24 4.22 -11.71
C SER A 102 19.38 4.06 -10.19
N LEU A 103 18.40 4.54 -9.43
CA LEU A 103 18.40 4.42 -7.97
C LEU A 103 18.45 2.96 -7.51
N PHE A 104 17.63 2.09 -8.07
CA PHE A 104 17.57 0.68 -7.66
C PHE A 104 18.88 -0.08 -7.99
N ARG A 105 19.54 0.26 -9.09
CA ARG A 105 20.88 -0.27 -9.40
C ARG A 105 21.93 0.23 -8.42
N GLU A 106 21.87 1.49 -8.01
CA GLU A 106 22.75 2.04 -7.01
C GLU A 106 22.53 1.36 -5.63
N LEU A 107 21.27 1.08 -5.26
CA LEU A 107 20.96 0.31 -4.07
C LEU A 107 21.55 -1.11 -4.15
N ALA A 108 21.33 -1.82 -5.27
CA ALA A 108 21.86 -3.16 -5.46
C ALA A 108 23.39 -3.21 -5.41
N ALA A 109 24.07 -2.15 -5.87
CA ALA A 109 25.53 -2.07 -5.88
C ALA A 109 26.12 -1.75 -4.49
N ASN A 110 25.46 -0.88 -3.71
CA ASN A 110 26.06 -0.29 -2.50
C ASN A 110 25.58 -0.91 -1.19
N TYR A 111 24.43 -1.58 -1.15
CA TYR A 111 23.90 -2.20 0.08
C TYR A 111 24.24 -3.70 0.14
N ASP A 112 24.47 -4.19 1.36
CA ASP A 112 24.73 -5.62 1.62
C ASP A 112 23.42 -6.41 1.60
N ARG A 113 22.34 -5.82 2.11
CA ARG A 113 20.99 -6.38 2.11
C ARG A 113 19.96 -5.32 1.70
N ILE A 114 18.91 -5.78 1.06
CA ILE A 114 17.78 -4.95 0.64
C ILE A 114 16.52 -5.66 1.11
N VAL A 115 15.80 -5.02 1.97
CA VAL A 115 14.52 -5.51 2.52
C VAL A 115 13.38 -4.83 1.79
N THR A 116 12.46 -5.62 1.28
CA THR A 116 11.16 -5.18 0.76
C THR A 116 10.06 -5.64 1.69
N LEU A 117 8.88 -5.03 1.64
CA LEU A 117 7.78 -5.36 2.55
C LEU A 117 7.01 -6.63 2.15
N SER A 118 7.38 -7.26 1.01
CA SER A 118 6.65 -8.41 0.47
C SER A 118 7.50 -9.18 -0.54
N ARG A 119 7.15 -10.42 -0.83
CA ARG A 119 7.77 -11.20 -1.92
C ARG A 119 7.55 -10.55 -3.27
N GLY A 120 6.32 -10.03 -3.52
CA GLY A 120 6.04 -9.25 -4.71
C GLY A 120 6.93 -7.99 -4.83
N GLY A 121 7.30 -7.37 -3.71
CA GLY A 121 8.27 -6.27 -3.67
C GLY A 121 9.68 -6.69 -4.13
N MET A 122 10.14 -7.88 -3.78
CA MET A 122 11.41 -8.42 -4.29
C MET A 122 11.37 -8.63 -5.81
N GLU A 123 10.24 -9.11 -6.35
CA GLU A 123 10.05 -9.26 -7.80
C GLU A 123 10.08 -7.89 -8.49
N GLU A 124 9.37 -6.90 -7.96
CA GLU A 124 9.42 -5.53 -8.47
C GLU A 124 10.83 -4.93 -8.42
N PHE A 125 11.58 -5.20 -7.35
CA PHE A 125 12.98 -4.76 -7.24
C PHE A 125 13.82 -5.32 -8.38
N ARG A 126 13.71 -6.61 -8.66
CA ARG A 126 14.42 -7.27 -9.77
C ARG A 126 14.04 -6.70 -11.15
N LEU A 127 12.79 -6.27 -11.35
CA LEU A 127 12.38 -5.60 -12.60
C LEU A 127 13.05 -4.23 -12.79
N LEU A 128 13.37 -3.53 -11.69
CA LEU A 128 14.04 -2.23 -11.72
C LEU A 128 15.57 -2.36 -11.74
N ALA A 129 16.13 -3.35 -11.06
CA ALA A 129 17.56 -3.68 -11.01
C ALA A 129 17.81 -5.17 -11.37
N PRO A 130 17.71 -5.54 -12.64
CA PRO A 130 18.01 -6.90 -13.10
C PRO A 130 19.44 -7.29 -12.74
N GLY A 131 19.65 -8.55 -12.35
CA GLY A 131 20.96 -9.07 -11.95
C GLY A 131 21.30 -8.84 -10.48
N THR A 132 20.40 -8.28 -9.68
CA THR A 132 20.59 -8.23 -8.22
C THR A 132 20.64 -9.65 -7.67
N PRO A 133 21.72 -10.04 -6.94
CA PRO A 133 21.84 -11.36 -6.34
C PRO A 133 20.70 -11.69 -5.40
N ALA A 134 20.21 -12.93 -5.44
CA ALA A 134 19.05 -13.35 -4.65
C ALA A 134 19.29 -13.21 -3.15
N GLU A 135 20.51 -13.49 -2.71
CA GLU A 135 20.95 -13.39 -1.31
C GLU A 135 20.95 -11.96 -0.76
N LYS A 136 20.99 -10.94 -1.62
CA LYS A 136 20.86 -9.54 -1.18
C LYS A 136 19.42 -9.14 -0.86
N LEU A 137 18.44 -9.89 -1.36
CA LEU A 137 17.02 -9.52 -1.24
C LEU A 137 16.34 -10.33 -0.14
N ALA A 138 15.59 -9.65 0.70
CA ALA A 138 14.71 -10.26 1.69
C ALA A 138 13.33 -9.58 1.67
N ALA A 139 12.30 -10.35 2.03
CA ALA A 139 10.96 -9.81 2.22
C ALA A 139 10.64 -9.86 3.72
N ILE A 140 10.55 -8.71 4.36
CA ILE A 140 10.16 -8.60 5.77
C ILE A 140 8.99 -7.62 5.85
N PRO A 141 7.80 -8.08 6.22
CA PRO A 141 6.59 -7.27 6.23
C PRO A 141 6.62 -6.21 7.34
N ASN A 142 5.74 -5.21 7.21
CA ASN A 142 5.46 -4.33 8.33
C ASN A 142 4.68 -5.10 9.41
N PRO A 143 5.02 -4.91 10.71
CA PRO A 143 4.30 -5.55 11.80
C PRO A 143 2.90 -4.97 11.95
N VAL A 144 1.94 -5.84 12.27
CA VAL A 144 0.58 -5.48 12.62
C VAL A 144 0.37 -5.81 14.09
N PRO A 145 0.15 -4.82 14.95
CA PRO A 145 -0.08 -5.07 16.37
C PRO A 145 -1.29 -5.98 16.56
N PRO A 146 -1.22 -6.95 17.50
CA PRO A 146 -2.36 -7.81 17.77
C PRO A 146 -3.49 -7.02 18.42
N ILE A 147 -4.71 -7.44 18.17
CA ILE A 147 -5.89 -6.93 18.88
C ILE A 147 -6.14 -7.76 20.15
N GLU A 148 -6.69 -7.13 21.19
CA GLU A 148 -6.91 -7.81 22.48
C GLU A 148 -7.92 -8.97 22.37
N ALA A 149 -9.03 -8.75 21.64
CA ALA A 149 -10.04 -9.75 21.42
C ALA A 149 -10.65 -9.61 20.00
N PRO A 150 -10.60 -10.65 19.16
CA PRO A 150 -11.33 -10.64 17.90
C PRO A 150 -12.84 -10.58 18.19
N PRO A 151 -13.63 -9.89 17.34
CA PRO A 151 -15.06 -9.83 17.49
C PRO A 151 -15.70 -11.19 17.28
N LEU A 152 -16.82 -11.43 17.95
CA LEU A 152 -17.62 -12.63 17.71
C LEU A 152 -18.36 -12.50 16.36
N PRO A 153 -18.65 -13.60 15.65
CA PRO A 153 -19.36 -13.54 14.37
C PRO A 153 -20.68 -12.79 14.41
N GLN A 154 -21.43 -12.91 15.52
CA GLN A 154 -22.71 -12.21 15.73
C GLN A 154 -22.57 -10.69 15.94
N GLU A 155 -21.37 -10.17 16.17
CA GLU A 155 -21.11 -8.73 16.25
C GLU A 155 -20.96 -8.08 14.86
N LYS A 156 -20.94 -8.91 13.80
CA LYS A 156 -20.81 -8.44 12.43
C LYS A 156 -22.14 -7.98 11.87
N GLU A 157 -22.12 -6.77 11.33
CA GLU A 157 -23.26 -6.14 10.67
C GLU A 157 -23.12 -6.22 9.14
N GLN A 158 -24.20 -5.98 8.42
CA GLN A 158 -24.19 -5.85 6.96
C GLN A 158 -23.53 -4.52 6.54
N ARG A 159 -22.22 -4.42 6.83
CA ARG A 159 -21.43 -3.22 6.58
C ARG A 159 -20.19 -3.50 5.76
N VAL A 160 -19.99 -2.62 4.79
CA VAL A 160 -18.76 -2.48 4.04
C VAL A 160 -17.99 -1.30 4.60
N LEU A 161 -16.70 -1.46 4.83
CA LEU A 161 -15.84 -0.46 5.46
C LEU A 161 -14.72 -0.04 4.51
N PHE A 162 -14.45 1.25 4.48
CA PHE A 162 -13.20 1.84 4.00
C PHE A 162 -12.53 2.61 5.13
N VAL A 163 -11.21 2.45 5.29
CA VAL A 163 -10.39 3.20 6.22
C VAL A 163 -9.19 3.78 5.49
N GLY A 164 -8.99 5.08 5.56
CA GLY A 164 -7.81 5.70 4.99
C GLY A 164 -7.95 7.19 4.69
N ARG A 165 -6.85 7.80 4.26
CA ARG A 165 -6.85 9.19 3.81
C ARG A 165 -7.72 9.35 2.57
N LEU A 166 -8.55 10.38 2.54
CA LEU A 166 -9.42 10.69 1.40
C LEU A 166 -8.63 11.46 0.33
N ASP A 167 -7.76 10.75 -0.37
CA ASP A 167 -6.94 11.20 -1.49
C ASP A 167 -7.21 10.28 -2.69
N ASN A 168 -8.00 10.73 -3.64
CA ASN A 168 -8.47 9.94 -4.78
C ASN A 168 -7.33 9.49 -5.71
N SER A 169 -6.24 10.25 -5.77
CA SER A 169 -5.10 9.92 -6.62
C SER A 169 -4.44 8.61 -6.20
N VAL A 170 -4.43 8.34 -4.89
CA VAL A 170 -3.82 7.17 -4.27
C VAL A 170 -4.87 6.16 -3.83
N LYS A 171 -5.85 6.58 -3.03
CA LYS A 171 -6.81 5.68 -2.37
C LYS A 171 -8.02 5.32 -3.23
N GLY A 172 -8.37 6.17 -4.23
CA GLY A 172 -9.42 5.86 -5.20
C GLY A 172 -10.81 5.68 -4.60
N VAL A 173 -11.17 6.49 -3.58
CA VAL A 173 -12.46 6.42 -2.92
C VAL A 173 -13.61 6.77 -3.87
N ASP A 174 -13.34 7.60 -4.87
CA ASP A 174 -14.28 7.88 -5.97
C ASP A 174 -14.65 6.62 -6.76
N ARG A 175 -13.70 5.66 -6.94
CA ARG A 175 -13.98 4.34 -7.51
C ARG A 175 -14.87 3.52 -6.60
N LEU A 176 -14.59 3.53 -5.28
CA LEU A 176 -15.41 2.81 -4.32
C LEU A 176 -16.86 3.29 -4.34
N LEU A 177 -17.09 4.60 -4.41
CA LEU A 177 -18.46 5.15 -4.52
C LEU A 177 -19.17 4.70 -5.81
N ARG A 178 -18.45 4.64 -6.95
CA ARG A 178 -19.03 4.11 -8.22
C ARG A 178 -19.29 2.61 -8.16
N ILE A 179 -18.39 1.84 -7.52
CA ILE A 179 -18.57 0.41 -7.26
C ILE A 179 -19.80 0.20 -6.38
N TRP A 180 -19.90 0.98 -5.29
CA TRP A 180 -21.05 0.91 -4.37
C TRP A 180 -22.36 1.27 -5.02
N ALA A 181 -22.38 2.24 -5.93
CA ALA A 181 -23.55 2.59 -6.71
C ALA A 181 -24.11 1.42 -7.55
N ARG A 182 -23.24 0.47 -7.92
CA ARG A 182 -23.63 -0.74 -8.66
C ARG A 182 -24.00 -1.89 -7.73
N ALA A 183 -23.19 -2.16 -6.70
CA ALA A 183 -23.38 -3.31 -5.81
C ALA A 183 -24.42 -3.06 -4.71
N GLY A 184 -24.39 -1.90 -4.04
CA GLY A 184 -25.22 -1.60 -2.88
C GLY A 184 -26.69 -1.35 -3.23
N LYS A 185 -27.01 -0.98 -4.47
CA LYS A 185 -28.39 -0.68 -4.91
C LYS A 185 -29.35 -1.87 -4.77
N SER A 186 -28.83 -3.08 -4.94
CA SER A 186 -29.63 -4.31 -4.88
C SER A 186 -29.84 -4.83 -3.46
N LEU A 187 -29.11 -4.29 -2.48
CA LEU A 187 -29.09 -4.76 -1.09
C LEU A 187 -29.19 -3.56 -0.13
N PRO A 188 -30.39 -2.99 0.05
CA PRO A 188 -30.59 -1.74 0.79
C PRO A 188 -30.23 -1.83 2.29
N ASP A 189 -30.18 -3.05 2.85
CA ASP A 189 -29.81 -3.28 4.26
C ASP A 189 -28.31 -3.19 4.50
N TRP A 190 -27.51 -3.22 3.42
CA TRP A 190 -26.08 -3.00 3.50
C TRP A 190 -25.71 -1.52 3.52
N HIS A 191 -24.72 -1.17 4.31
CA HIS A 191 -24.23 0.20 4.47
C HIS A 191 -22.73 0.31 4.22
N LEU A 192 -22.29 1.40 3.60
CA LEU A 192 -20.87 1.71 3.39
C LEU A 192 -20.42 2.78 4.39
N ASP A 193 -19.49 2.42 5.27
CA ASP A 193 -18.81 3.35 6.18
C ASP A 193 -17.47 3.80 5.57
N ILE A 194 -17.26 5.10 5.45
CA ILE A 194 -16.00 5.71 4.99
C ILE A 194 -15.37 6.45 6.18
N VAL A 195 -14.31 5.84 6.73
CA VAL A 195 -13.58 6.37 7.89
C VAL A 195 -12.26 6.99 7.42
N GLY A 196 -12.11 8.26 7.67
CA GLY A 196 -10.93 9.04 7.31
C GLY A 196 -11.28 10.43 6.84
N ASP A 197 -10.25 11.22 6.58
CA ASP A 197 -10.34 12.58 6.07
C ASP A 197 -9.24 12.85 5.05
N GLY A 198 -9.35 13.93 4.29
CA GLY A 198 -8.36 14.29 3.30
C GLY A 198 -8.83 15.35 2.31
N PRO A 199 -7.94 15.72 1.37
CA PRO A 199 -8.19 16.85 0.46
C PRO A 199 -9.40 16.66 -0.44
N ASP A 200 -9.82 15.42 -0.71
CA ASP A 200 -10.94 15.11 -1.59
C ASP A 200 -12.27 14.85 -0.87
N ALA A 201 -12.32 15.03 0.47
CA ALA A 201 -13.50 14.71 1.27
C ALA A 201 -14.78 15.41 0.78
N ALA A 202 -14.72 16.72 0.48
CA ALA A 202 -15.88 17.48 -0.01
C ALA A 202 -16.33 16.95 -1.39
N ALA A 203 -15.41 16.76 -2.33
CA ALA A 203 -15.69 16.26 -3.68
C ALA A 203 -16.28 14.84 -3.66
N LEU A 204 -15.87 14.01 -2.70
CA LEU A 204 -16.41 12.64 -2.53
C LEU A 204 -17.84 12.66 -2.01
N LYS A 205 -18.17 13.56 -1.06
CA LYS A 205 -19.56 13.75 -0.57
C LYS A 205 -20.46 14.21 -1.72
N GLU A 206 -20.04 15.21 -2.49
CA GLU A 206 -20.77 15.66 -3.67
C GLU A 206 -20.95 14.52 -4.71
N LEU A 207 -19.94 13.65 -4.88
CA LEU A 207 -20.05 12.50 -5.77
C LEU A 207 -21.11 11.50 -5.25
N ALA A 208 -21.14 11.21 -3.95
CA ALA A 208 -22.14 10.34 -3.35
C ALA A 208 -23.57 10.88 -3.56
N GLU A 209 -23.77 12.19 -3.39
CA GLU A 209 -25.05 12.86 -3.66
C GLU A 209 -25.44 12.74 -5.15
N ARG A 210 -24.53 13.02 -6.08
CA ARG A 210 -24.78 12.87 -7.54
C ARG A 210 -25.13 11.43 -7.92
N LEU A 211 -24.52 10.45 -7.25
CA LEU A 211 -24.83 9.03 -7.44
C LEU A 211 -26.08 8.58 -6.69
N ARG A 212 -26.70 9.47 -5.89
CA ARG A 212 -27.89 9.22 -5.08
C ARG A 212 -27.72 8.03 -4.13
N LEU A 213 -26.58 7.99 -3.43
CA LEU A 213 -26.27 6.96 -2.46
C LEU A 213 -26.86 7.36 -1.08
N SER A 214 -27.88 6.62 -0.64
CA SER A 214 -28.54 6.89 0.66
C SER A 214 -27.94 6.10 1.81
N ASN A 215 -27.19 5.03 1.52
CA ASN A 215 -26.62 4.09 2.49
C ASN A 215 -25.09 4.19 2.55
N VAL A 216 -24.57 5.43 2.62
CA VAL A 216 -23.16 5.74 2.76
C VAL A 216 -22.97 6.76 3.88
N SER A 217 -22.04 6.51 4.80
CA SER A 217 -21.62 7.44 5.85
C SER A 217 -20.18 7.87 5.68
N PHE A 218 -19.93 9.17 5.83
CA PHE A 218 -18.59 9.75 5.92
C PHE A 218 -18.31 10.12 7.37
N GLU A 219 -17.54 9.30 8.06
CA GLU A 219 -17.33 9.37 9.51
C GLU A 219 -16.25 10.39 9.91
N GLY A 220 -15.47 10.91 8.94
CA GLY A 220 -14.34 11.77 9.21
C GLY A 220 -13.17 10.99 9.83
N PHE A 221 -12.19 11.72 10.36
CA PHE A 221 -11.04 11.11 11.05
C PHE A 221 -11.48 10.57 12.43
N ARG A 222 -11.54 9.25 12.55
CA ARG A 222 -11.96 8.53 13.76
C ARG A 222 -11.02 7.36 14.04
N ASN A 223 -11.04 6.85 15.29
CA ASN A 223 -10.45 5.57 15.59
C ASN A 223 -11.17 4.47 14.79
N PRO A 224 -10.46 3.71 13.91
CA PRO A 224 -11.10 2.72 13.05
C PRO A 224 -11.51 1.42 13.76
N ALA A 225 -10.98 1.13 14.94
CA ALA A 225 -11.20 -0.15 15.62
C ALA A 225 -12.68 -0.51 15.83
N PRO A 226 -13.58 0.40 16.28
CA PRO A 226 -15.01 0.09 16.40
C PRO A 226 -15.67 -0.21 15.05
N TYR A 227 -15.19 0.40 13.97
CA TYR A 227 -15.70 0.15 12.61
C TYR A 227 -15.25 -1.19 12.08
N TYR A 228 -13.97 -1.55 12.23
CA TYR A 228 -13.47 -2.89 11.91
C TYR A 228 -14.26 -3.96 12.68
N ARG A 229 -14.55 -3.73 13.96
CA ARG A 229 -15.25 -4.70 14.81
C ARG A 229 -16.62 -5.07 14.25
N ARG A 230 -17.41 -4.09 13.80
CA ARG A 230 -18.77 -4.30 13.29
C ARG A 230 -18.85 -4.62 11.79
N ALA A 231 -17.91 -4.16 10.97
CA ALA A 231 -17.99 -4.37 9.52
C ALA A 231 -17.72 -5.83 9.12
N SER A 232 -18.48 -6.33 8.15
CA SER A 232 -18.29 -7.68 7.57
C SER A 232 -17.27 -7.70 6.45
N ILE A 233 -17.20 -6.64 5.64
CA ILE A 233 -16.35 -6.54 4.45
C ILE A 233 -15.50 -5.26 4.55
N PHE A 234 -14.25 -5.35 4.18
CA PHE A 234 -13.34 -4.21 4.05
C PHE A 234 -12.96 -4.00 2.58
N CYS A 235 -13.20 -2.82 2.04
CA CYS A 235 -12.90 -2.49 0.65
C CYS A 235 -11.71 -1.55 0.52
N MET A 236 -10.73 -1.93 -0.31
CA MET A 236 -9.56 -1.13 -0.65
C MET A 236 -9.47 -0.93 -2.16
N THR A 237 -9.58 0.31 -2.60
CA THR A 237 -9.60 0.69 -4.02
C THR A 237 -8.37 1.48 -4.45
N SER A 238 -7.29 1.36 -3.69
CA SER A 238 -6.05 2.11 -3.89
C SER A 238 -5.40 1.84 -5.25
N THR A 239 -4.81 2.88 -5.82
CA THR A 239 -4.03 2.79 -7.05
C THR A 239 -2.71 2.07 -6.83
N PHE A 240 -2.06 2.36 -5.71
CA PHE A 240 -0.87 1.65 -5.23
C PHE A 240 -0.72 1.86 -3.71
N GLU A 241 0.05 1.00 -3.08
CA GLU A 241 0.41 1.07 -1.66
C GLU A 241 1.86 0.61 -1.47
N GLY A 242 2.43 0.93 -0.33
CA GLY A 242 3.67 0.31 0.12
C GLY A 242 3.43 -1.11 0.58
N PHE A 243 2.64 -1.24 1.64
CA PHE A 243 2.26 -2.54 2.22
C PHE A 243 0.74 -2.72 2.28
N GLY A 244 0.01 -1.74 2.85
CA GLY A 244 -1.45 -1.82 2.99
C GLY A 244 -1.88 -2.41 4.33
N LEU A 245 -1.35 -1.88 5.45
CA LEU A 245 -1.63 -2.32 6.83
C LEU A 245 -3.12 -2.49 7.15
N VAL A 246 -3.98 -1.68 6.54
CA VAL A 246 -5.44 -1.74 6.73
C VAL A 246 -6.07 -3.10 6.34
N LEU A 247 -5.42 -3.88 5.45
CA LEU A 247 -5.90 -5.21 5.07
C LEU A 247 -5.72 -6.23 6.20
N PRO A 248 -4.51 -6.46 6.74
CA PRO A 248 -4.35 -7.35 7.89
C PRO A 248 -5.03 -6.82 9.16
N GLU A 249 -5.14 -5.50 9.37
CA GLU A 249 -5.96 -4.93 10.44
C GLU A 249 -7.43 -5.35 10.31
N ALA A 250 -8.00 -5.26 9.12
CA ALA A 250 -9.36 -5.72 8.85
C ALA A 250 -9.52 -7.22 9.10
N MET A 251 -8.55 -8.03 8.64
CA MET A 251 -8.55 -9.49 8.86
C MET A 251 -8.52 -9.87 10.33
N GLN A 252 -7.70 -9.20 11.16
CA GLN A 252 -7.67 -9.47 12.61
C GLN A 252 -9.05 -9.29 13.24
N HIS A 253 -9.84 -8.37 12.73
CA HIS A 253 -11.20 -8.12 13.17
C HIS A 253 -12.26 -9.01 12.45
N GLY A 254 -11.85 -9.98 11.65
CA GLY A 254 -12.78 -10.82 10.90
C GLY A 254 -13.55 -10.07 9.80
N CYS A 255 -13.07 -8.91 9.33
CA CYS A 255 -13.56 -8.30 8.10
C CYS A 255 -12.93 -9.01 6.91
N VAL A 256 -13.73 -9.38 5.93
CA VAL A 256 -13.23 -9.97 4.70
C VAL A 256 -12.66 -8.88 3.79
N PRO A 257 -11.34 -8.85 3.51
CA PRO A 257 -10.75 -7.83 2.67
C PRO A 257 -11.07 -8.09 1.19
N MET A 258 -11.37 -7.00 0.50
CA MET A 258 -11.48 -6.96 -0.95
C MET A 258 -10.65 -5.81 -1.50
N ALA A 259 -9.74 -6.08 -2.45
CA ALA A 259 -8.82 -5.10 -2.99
C ALA A 259 -8.63 -5.26 -4.49
N PHE A 260 -8.15 -4.19 -5.16
CA PHE A 260 -7.57 -4.34 -6.49
C PHE A 260 -6.18 -5.00 -6.41
N ASN A 261 -5.90 -5.90 -7.34
CA ASN A 261 -4.57 -6.48 -7.52
C ASN A 261 -3.63 -5.47 -8.21
N SER A 262 -3.38 -4.32 -7.54
CA SER A 262 -2.75 -3.13 -8.14
C SER A 262 -1.33 -2.86 -7.64
N TYR A 263 -0.86 -3.51 -6.57
CA TYR A 263 0.47 -3.29 -6.00
C TYR A 263 1.08 -4.59 -5.49
N ALA A 264 2.39 -4.58 -5.27
CA ALA A 264 3.20 -5.77 -5.04
C ALA A 264 2.76 -6.61 -3.83
N ALA A 265 2.56 -5.95 -2.67
CA ALA A 265 2.29 -6.65 -1.42
C ALA A 265 0.89 -7.26 -1.32
N VAL A 266 -0.06 -6.84 -2.17
CA VAL A 266 -1.46 -7.24 -2.01
C VAL A 266 -1.68 -8.74 -2.06
N ARG A 267 -0.88 -9.48 -2.86
CA ARG A 267 -0.97 -10.94 -2.99
C ARG A 267 -0.36 -11.70 -1.81
N ASP A 268 0.56 -11.06 -1.09
CA ASP A 268 1.11 -11.61 0.14
C ASP A 268 0.14 -11.37 1.33
N LEU A 269 -0.66 -10.29 1.24
CA LEU A 269 -1.64 -9.92 2.27
C LEU A 269 -2.99 -10.62 2.11
N VAL A 270 -3.46 -10.81 0.88
CA VAL A 270 -4.77 -11.41 0.59
C VAL A 270 -4.56 -12.64 -0.28
N ILE A 271 -4.93 -13.82 0.23
CA ILE A 271 -4.96 -15.08 -0.53
C ILE A 271 -6.33 -15.16 -1.21
N PRO A 272 -6.40 -15.02 -2.56
CA PRO A 272 -7.67 -15.00 -3.26
C PRO A 272 -8.48 -16.27 -3.07
N GLY A 273 -9.74 -16.12 -2.66
CA GLY A 273 -10.65 -17.24 -2.43
C GLY A 273 -10.53 -17.90 -1.06
N GLU A 274 -9.49 -17.57 -0.28
CA GLU A 274 -9.25 -18.13 1.07
C GLU A 274 -9.42 -17.05 2.15
N THR A 275 -8.67 -15.94 2.09
CA THR A 275 -8.72 -14.89 3.11
C THR A 275 -9.41 -13.62 2.63
N GLY A 276 -9.74 -13.52 1.34
CA GLY A 276 -10.40 -12.37 0.74
C GLY A 276 -10.46 -12.43 -0.78
N ILE A 277 -10.75 -11.30 -1.41
CA ILE A 277 -10.94 -11.20 -2.87
C ILE A 277 -9.99 -10.18 -3.47
N LEU A 278 -9.33 -10.54 -4.58
CA LEU A 278 -8.54 -9.64 -5.40
C LEU A 278 -9.21 -9.46 -6.77
N ALA A 279 -9.74 -8.26 -7.01
CA ALA A 279 -10.27 -7.88 -8.32
C ALA A 279 -9.15 -7.45 -9.30
N PRO A 280 -9.33 -7.59 -10.61
CA PRO A 280 -8.39 -7.06 -11.59
C PRO A 280 -8.16 -5.55 -11.39
N PRO A 281 -6.93 -5.04 -11.67
CA PRO A 281 -6.61 -3.65 -11.42
C PRO A 281 -7.57 -2.68 -12.10
N PHE A 282 -8.31 -1.90 -11.31
CA PHE A 282 -9.23 -0.82 -11.71
C PHE A 282 -10.43 -1.24 -12.55
N ASP A 283 -10.73 -2.53 -12.62
CA ASP A 283 -11.98 -3.04 -13.16
C ASP A 283 -13.09 -2.86 -12.11
N GLU A 284 -13.74 -1.69 -12.15
CA GLU A 284 -14.81 -1.33 -11.23
C GLU A 284 -16.06 -2.23 -11.39
N GLU A 285 -16.30 -2.76 -12.59
CA GLU A 285 -17.44 -3.62 -12.87
C GLU A 285 -17.24 -5.00 -12.25
N GLU A 286 -16.08 -5.60 -12.47
CA GLU A 286 -15.72 -6.88 -11.86
C GLU A 286 -15.63 -6.76 -10.33
N TYR A 287 -15.08 -5.66 -9.82
CA TYR A 287 -15.06 -5.40 -8.38
C TYR A 287 -16.49 -5.33 -7.82
N ALA A 288 -17.39 -4.60 -8.45
CA ALA A 288 -18.78 -4.49 -8.02
C ALA A 288 -19.51 -5.85 -8.04
N ARG A 289 -19.28 -6.66 -9.07
CA ARG A 289 -19.84 -8.01 -9.20
C ARG A 289 -19.36 -8.93 -8.06
N GLN A 290 -18.07 -8.92 -7.77
CA GLN A 290 -17.47 -9.70 -6.68
C GLN A 290 -17.93 -9.21 -5.30
N LEU A 291 -18.04 -7.89 -5.12
CA LEU A 291 -18.55 -7.31 -3.87
C LEU A 291 -20.00 -7.73 -3.63
N LEU A 292 -20.85 -7.65 -4.65
CA LEU A 292 -22.25 -8.08 -4.55
C LEU A 292 -22.34 -9.58 -4.18
N ARG A 293 -21.55 -10.43 -4.82
CA ARG A 293 -21.46 -11.85 -4.46
C ARG A 293 -21.06 -12.03 -3.00
N LEU A 294 -20.03 -11.33 -2.53
CA LEU A 294 -19.57 -11.45 -1.15
C LEU A 294 -20.61 -10.94 -0.13
N MET A 295 -21.42 -9.94 -0.50
CA MET A 295 -22.53 -9.44 0.32
C MET A 295 -23.68 -10.46 0.42
N GLN A 296 -23.92 -11.26 -0.61
CA GLN A 296 -25.03 -12.23 -0.70
C GLN A 296 -24.67 -13.64 -0.18
N ASP A 297 -23.39 -14.01 -0.23
CA ASP A 297 -22.90 -15.36 0.08
C ASP A 297 -22.34 -15.42 1.50
N ASP A 298 -23.21 -15.61 2.50
CA ASP A 298 -22.84 -15.73 3.91
C ASP A 298 -21.84 -16.85 4.18
N PRO A 299 -22.01 -18.09 3.64
CA PRO A 299 -21.04 -19.15 3.82
C PRO A 299 -19.65 -18.80 3.33
N LEU A 300 -19.53 -18.21 2.12
CA LEU A 300 -18.26 -17.76 1.55
C LEU A 300 -17.62 -16.69 2.44
N ARG A 301 -18.40 -15.69 2.84
CA ARG A 301 -17.93 -14.61 3.68
C ARG A 301 -17.47 -15.10 5.05
N SER A 302 -18.22 -16.00 5.66
CA SER A 302 -17.88 -16.59 6.97
C SER A 302 -16.60 -17.41 6.91
N ALA A 303 -16.39 -18.21 5.86
CA ALA A 303 -15.17 -18.98 5.68
C ALA A 303 -13.94 -18.09 5.58
N MET A 304 -14.02 -17.02 4.76
CA MET A 304 -12.93 -16.04 4.63
C MET A 304 -12.67 -15.25 5.92
N ALA A 305 -13.75 -14.88 6.64
CA ALA A 305 -13.65 -14.17 7.92
C ALA A 305 -12.95 -15.01 9.00
N GLN A 306 -13.10 -16.35 8.98
CA GLN A 306 -12.41 -17.27 9.88
C GLN A 306 -10.95 -17.48 9.50
N ALA A 307 -10.61 -17.53 8.22
CA ALA A 307 -9.24 -17.71 7.73
C ALA A 307 -8.38 -16.44 7.90
N GLY A 308 -9.00 -15.25 7.80
CA GLY A 308 -8.32 -13.97 7.83
C GLY A 308 -7.43 -13.74 9.05
N PRO A 309 -7.91 -13.91 10.29
CA PRO A 309 -7.11 -13.68 11.50
C PRO A 309 -5.87 -14.56 11.61
N GLN A 310 -5.94 -15.83 11.17
CA GLN A 310 -4.81 -16.75 11.15
C GLN A 310 -3.73 -16.27 10.18
N HIS A 311 -4.14 -15.81 9.00
CA HIS A 311 -3.20 -15.24 8.03
C HIS A 311 -2.60 -13.91 8.53
N ALA A 312 -3.40 -13.02 9.12
CA ALA A 312 -2.93 -11.77 9.71
C ALA A 312 -1.89 -11.97 10.83
N ALA A 313 -1.97 -13.08 11.58
CA ALA A 313 -1.00 -13.43 12.62
C ALA A 313 0.42 -13.64 12.09
N LEU A 314 0.59 -13.95 10.80
CA LEU A 314 1.91 -14.04 10.16
C LEU A 314 2.65 -12.71 10.20
N PHE A 315 1.93 -11.59 10.23
CA PHE A 315 2.46 -10.23 10.29
C PHE A 315 2.60 -9.70 11.73
N SER A 316 2.55 -10.59 12.74
CA SER A 316 2.70 -10.17 14.14
C SER A 316 4.10 -9.60 14.41
N PRO A 317 4.24 -8.65 15.37
CA PRO A 317 5.55 -8.12 15.76
C PRO A 317 6.58 -9.20 16.10
N ALA A 318 6.16 -10.28 16.77
CA ALA A 318 7.04 -11.38 17.12
C ALA A 318 7.61 -12.11 15.90
N ASN A 319 6.79 -12.34 14.86
CA ASN A 319 7.23 -12.97 13.62
C ASN A 319 8.18 -12.03 12.85
N VAL A 320 7.81 -10.75 12.72
CA VAL A 320 8.62 -9.75 12.01
C VAL A 320 9.99 -9.58 12.68
N VAL A 321 10.05 -9.50 14.01
CA VAL A 321 11.31 -9.44 14.77
C VAL A 321 12.16 -10.68 14.53
N ARG A 322 11.56 -11.87 14.44
CA ARG A 322 12.29 -13.11 14.15
C ARG A 322 12.94 -13.08 12.76
N GLU A 323 12.22 -12.58 11.75
CA GLU A 323 12.75 -12.42 10.39
C GLU A 323 13.90 -11.41 10.36
N TRP A 324 13.75 -10.28 11.05
CA TRP A 324 14.84 -9.30 11.20
C TRP A 324 16.06 -9.88 11.88
N ASN A 325 15.89 -10.61 13.01
CA ASN A 325 17.01 -11.24 13.70
C ASN A 325 17.73 -12.24 12.80
N SER A 326 17.00 -13.05 12.05
CA SER A 326 17.61 -13.97 11.08
C SER A 326 18.40 -13.25 10.01
N LEU A 327 17.90 -12.12 9.47
CA LEU A 327 18.60 -11.33 8.46
C LEU A 327 19.89 -10.70 8.99
N LEU A 328 19.89 -10.24 10.24
CA LEU A 328 21.01 -9.51 10.86
C LEU A 328 22.12 -10.43 11.35
N GLN A 329 21.82 -11.69 11.66
CA GLN A 329 22.80 -12.71 12.09
C GLN A 329 23.64 -13.27 10.94
N HIS A 330 23.17 -13.15 9.71
CA HIS A 330 23.83 -13.60 8.47
C HIS A 330 24.25 -12.43 7.59
#